data_24df804e4c4a1fa95e2611a41e9ae4d5
#
_entry.id   24df804e4c4a1fa95e2611a41e9ae4d5
#
_cell.length_a   1.000
_cell.length_b   1.000
_cell.length_c   1.000
_cell.angle_alpha   90.00
_cell.angle_beta   90.00
_cell.angle_gamma   90.00
#
_symmetry.space_group_name_H-M   'P 1'
#
loop_
_entity.id
_entity.type
_entity.pdbx_description
1 polymer ?
#
loop_
_entity_poly.entity_id
_entity_poly.type
_entity_poly.pdbx_seq_one_letter_code
_entity_poly.pdbx_strand_id
1 'polypeptide(L)'
;MNRPSDVPFNAPAVERGMGFFETVLLVGRRAVLWEPHLARLYGTLRRFGFPEPDLPSLETSARTAADEAALPPREERGLRLAWIATGPDLEQPASWRLDVTVRPIPESTLARRTGSRAVTLRADLRRDTPDVKSTSYFAAVAGLRIARRAGGDEGLFTAPDGSYLEGTSTSLIAWNGGTPARAPSGALPSVTAAAFLEGGEDDVPLTAALLRRGALLCGSLTLAVPVVALDGAPCTVPEAMTVRIRDFNRRLLSDPQLGTML
;
A
#
# COMPACT_ATOMS: atom_id res chain seq x y z
N MET A 1 -6.94 5.75 28.50
CA MET A 1 -7.03 6.38 27.15
C MET A 1 -5.87 7.35 27.00
N ASN A 2 -4.75 6.91 26.42
CA ASN A 2 -3.72 7.85 26.00
C ASN A 2 -4.26 8.57 24.75
N ARG A 3 -4.65 9.83 24.90
CA ARG A 3 -4.86 10.71 23.75
C ARG A 3 -3.56 10.72 22.95
N PRO A 4 -3.61 10.62 21.62
CA PRO A 4 -2.41 10.83 20.83
C PRO A 4 -1.84 12.19 21.26
N SER A 5 -0.61 12.19 21.78
CA SER A 5 0.06 13.43 22.14
C SER A 5 0.14 14.28 20.89
N ASP A 6 -0.33 15.50 20.93
CA ASP A 6 -0.35 16.41 19.78
C ASP A 6 1.05 16.50 19.18
N VAL A 7 1.14 16.30 17.87
CA VAL A 7 2.38 16.56 17.14
C VAL A 7 2.45 18.08 16.94
N PRO A 8 3.52 18.74 17.39
CA PRO A 8 3.65 20.18 17.20
C PRO A 8 3.56 20.58 15.70
N PHE A 9 2.94 21.72 15.43
CA PHE A 9 2.77 22.19 14.04
C PHE A 9 4.08 22.42 13.32
N ASN A 10 5.14 22.76 14.06
CA ASN A 10 6.52 22.92 13.56
C ASN A 10 7.35 21.64 13.59
N ALA A 11 6.73 20.48 13.82
CA ALA A 11 7.44 19.21 13.72
C ALA A 11 7.75 18.87 12.25
N PRO A 12 8.92 18.30 11.94
CA PRO A 12 9.30 17.91 10.58
C PRO A 12 8.29 16.98 9.91
N ALA A 13 7.59 16.16 10.67
CA ALA A 13 6.50 15.33 10.17
C ALA A 13 5.36 16.16 9.56
N VAL A 14 5.07 17.34 10.12
CA VAL A 14 4.02 18.25 9.64
C VAL A 14 4.53 19.16 8.54
N GLU A 15 5.66 19.83 8.74
CA GLU A 15 6.18 20.84 7.81
C GLU A 15 6.80 20.23 6.56
N ARG A 16 7.43 19.05 6.67
CA ARG A 16 8.21 18.42 5.60
C ARG A 16 7.68 17.04 5.19
N GLY A 17 6.63 16.55 5.84
CA GLY A 17 6.16 15.17 5.60
C GLY A 17 7.20 14.13 6.02
N MET A 18 8.08 14.45 6.99
CA MET A 18 9.16 13.56 7.42
C MET A 18 8.64 12.48 8.33
N GLY A 19 8.26 11.39 7.72
CA GLY A 19 7.77 10.19 8.40
C GLY A 19 7.62 9.04 7.43
N PHE A 20 7.55 7.85 7.98
CA PHE A 20 7.39 6.60 7.26
C PHE A 20 6.20 5.85 7.85
N PHE A 21 5.52 5.08 7.03
CA PHE A 21 4.40 4.31 7.56
C PHE A 21 4.25 2.96 6.86
N GLU A 22 3.64 2.04 7.59
CA GLU A 22 3.12 0.81 7.04
C GLU A 22 1.62 0.71 7.27
N THR A 23 0.96 -0.05 6.40
CA THR A 23 -0.44 -0.42 6.56
C THR A 23 -0.54 -1.91 6.39
N VAL A 24 -0.85 -2.60 7.47
CA VAL A 24 -0.93 -4.05 7.56
C VAL A 24 -2.40 -4.45 7.67
N LEU A 25 -2.82 -5.48 6.96
CA LEU A 25 -4.15 -6.07 7.16
C LEU A 25 -4.16 -6.88 8.46
N LEU A 26 -5.11 -6.59 9.34
CA LEU A 26 -5.48 -7.46 10.46
C LEU A 26 -6.68 -8.33 10.06
N VAL A 27 -6.61 -9.61 10.37
CA VAL A 27 -7.76 -10.54 10.35
C VAL A 27 -7.89 -11.11 11.76
N GLY A 28 -8.84 -10.59 12.52
CA GLY A 28 -8.83 -10.75 13.98
C GLY A 28 -7.54 -10.15 14.57
N ARG A 29 -6.73 -10.98 15.23
CA ARG A 29 -5.43 -10.60 15.79
C ARG A 29 -4.24 -10.92 14.87
N ARG A 30 -4.46 -11.54 13.71
CA ARG A 30 -3.42 -11.93 12.79
C ARG A 30 -3.03 -10.77 11.86
N ALA A 31 -1.80 -10.29 11.98
CA ALA A 31 -1.20 -9.29 11.09
C ALA A 31 -0.67 -9.99 9.84
N VAL A 32 -1.32 -9.77 8.70
CA VAL A 32 -1.00 -10.42 7.42
C VAL A 32 0.29 -9.85 6.84
N LEU A 33 1.22 -10.72 6.44
CA LEU A 33 2.53 -10.36 5.87
C LEU A 33 3.32 -9.40 6.79
N TRP A 34 3.24 -9.62 8.11
CA TRP A 34 3.86 -8.77 9.11
C TRP A 34 5.35 -8.54 8.86
N GLU A 35 6.14 -9.63 8.79
CA GLU A 35 7.59 -9.57 8.60
C GLU A 35 8.02 -8.82 7.32
N PRO A 36 7.41 -9.05 6.15
CA PRO A 36 7.68 -8.27 4.94
C PRO A 36 7.39 -6.78 5.09
N HIS A 37 6.35 -6.39 5.84
CA HIS A 37 6.05 -4.99 6.12
C HIS A 37 7.12 -4.35 6.99
N LEU A 38 7.56 -5.03 8.04
CA LEU A 38 8.66 -4.56 8.89
C LEU A 38 9.97 -4.49 8.10
N ALA A 39 10.29 -5.52 7.31
CA ALA A 39 11.50 -5.53 6.48
C ALA A 39 11.56 -4.31 5.54
N ARG A 40 10.43 -3.91 4.93
CA ARG A 40 10.37 -2.72 4.09
C ARG A 40 10.57 -1.43 4.89
N LEU A 41 9.92 -1.28 6.05
CA LEU A 41 10.09 -0.12 6.91
C LEU A 41 11.55 0.05 7.34
N TYR A 42 12.12 -0.97 7.96
CA TYR A 42 13.50 -0.95 8.46
C TYR A 42 14.51 -0.81 7.32
N GLY A 43 14.30 -1.50 6.18
CA GLY A 43 15.13 -1.35 4.99
C GLY A 43 15.17 0.08 4.46
N THR A 44 14.03 0.78 4.48
CA THR A 44 13.95 2.19 4.10
C THR A 44 14.71 3.08 5.09
N LEU A 45 14.51 2.89 6.40
CA LEU A 45 15.18 3.69 7.42
C LEU A 45 16.70 3.54 7.34
N ARG A 46 17.22 2.32 7.21
CA ARG A 46 18.66 2.05 7.04
C ARG A 46 19.23 2.71 5.80
N ARG A 47 18.53 2.61 4.67
CA ARG A 47 18.96 3.19 3.39
C ARG A 47 19.21 4.69 3.50
N PHE A 48 18.41 5.40 4.28
CA PHE A 48 18.52 6.86 4.42
C PHE A 48 19.20 7.29 5.73
N GLY A 49 19.68 6.36 6.55
CA GLY A 49 20.35 6.66 7.81
C GLY A 49 19.43 7.24 8.89
N PHE A 50 18.11 6.97 8.81
CA PHE A 50 17.16 7.40 9.84
C PHE A 50 17.15 6.43 11.03
N PRO A 51 16.89 6.91 12.24
CA PRO A 51 16.78 6.03 13.41
C PRO A 51 15.64 5.04 13.25
N GLU A 52 15.88 3.81 13.68
CA GLU A 52 14.88 2.73 13.65
C GLU A 52 14.06 2.73 14.96
N PRO A 53 12.75 2.44 14.91
CA PRO A 53 12.02 2.13 16.13
C PRO A 53 12.57 0.85 16.75
N ASP A 54 12.59 0.78 18.06
CA ASP A 54 12.92 -0.44 18.78
C ASP A 54 11.90 -1.53 18.47
N LEU A 55 12.36 -2.67 17.95
CA LEU A 55 11.46 -3.73 17.46
C LEU A 55 10.55 -4.29 18.58
N PRO A 56 11.03 -4.64 19.77
CA PRO A 56 10.18 -5.07 20.88
C PRO A 56 9.11 -4.04 21.26
N SER A 57 9.45 -2.76 21.27
CA SER A 57 8.49 -1.66 21.55
C SER A 57 7.45 -1.51 20.45
N LEU A 58 7.84 -1.68 19.18
CA LEU A 58 6.92 -1.66 18.04
C LEU A 58 5.93 -2.82 18.11
N GLU A 59 6.42 -4.04 18.34
CA GLU A 59 5.58 -5.22 18.48
C GLU A 59 4.61 -5.11 19.67
N THR A 60 5.10 -4.63 20.81
CA THR A 60 4.27 -4.39 22.00
C THR A 60 3.16 -3.38 21.70
N SER A 61 3.49 -2.27 21.02
CA SER A 61 2.52 -1.26 20.62
C SER A 61 1.48 -1.80 19.63
N ALA A 62 1.92 -2.66 18.69
CA ALA A 62 1.02 -3.29 17.72
C ALA A 62 0.06 -4.28 18.41
N ARG A 63 0.55 -5.09 19.35
CA ARG A 63 -0.27 -6.00 20.18
C ARG A 63 -1.29 -5.22 21.01
N THR A 64 -0.86 -4.19 21.70
CA THR A 64 -1.75 -3.34 22.50
C THR A 64 -2.87 -2.75 21.64
N ALA A 65 -2.54 -2.20 20.47
CA ALA A 65 -3.54 -1.64 19.56
C ALA A 65 -4.52 -2.71 19.03
N ALA A 66 -4.04 -3.93 18.77
CA ALA A 66 -4.88 -5.05 18.34
C ALA A 66 -5.79 -5.54 19.48
N ASP A 67 -5.29 -5.58 20.72
CA ASP A 67 -6.05 -5.95 21.90
C ASP A 67 -7.15 -4.92 22.24
N GLU A 68 -6.81 -3.64 22.17
CA GLU A 68 -7.77 -2.54 22.38
C GLU A 68 -8.87 -2.53 21.31
N ALA A 69 -8.55 -2.92 20.09
CA ALA A 69 -9.54 -3.04 19.01
C ALA A 69 -10.52 -4.21 19.21
N ALA A 70 -10.14 -5.23 20.00
CA ALA A 70 -10.97 -6.37 20.39
C ALA A 70 -11.71 -7.04 19.21
N LEU A 71 -11.01 -7.28 18.11
CA LEU A 71 -11.61 -7.73 16.86
C LEU A 71 -12.09 -9.19 16.96
N PRO A 72 -13.29 -9.50 16.48
CA PRO A 72 -13.72 -10.89 16.25
C PRO A 72 -12.74 -11.63 15.32
N PRO A 73 -12.63 -12.98 15.40
CA PRO A 73 -11.57 -13.75 14.75
C PRO A 73 -11.43 -13.58 13.23
N ARG A 74 -12.49 -13.16 12.54
CA ARG A 74 -12.50 -12.99 11.06
C ARG A 74 -12.73 -11.54 10.63
N GLU A 75 -12.82 -10.64 11.57
CA GLU A 75 -13.03 -9.24 11.26
C GLU A 75 -11.75 -8.63 10.70
N GLU A 76 -11.89 -7.85 9.63
CA GLU A 76 -10.78 -7.21 8.94
C GLU A 76 -10.64 -5.74 9.35
N ARG A 77 -9.40 -5.31 9.64
CA ARG A 77 -9.05 -3.91 9.93
C ARG A 77 -7.70 -3.57 9.31
N GLY A 78 -7.42 -2.30 9.21
CA GLY A 78 -6.09 -1.79 8.89
C GLY A 78 -5.32 -1.45 10.15
N LEU A 79 -4.16 -2.09 10.36
CA LEU A 79 -3.17 -1.66 11.34
C LEU A 79 -2.22 -0.69 10.66
N ARG A 80 -2.15 0.54 11.14
CA ARG A 80 -1.21 1.54 10.68
C ARG A 80 -0.07 1.69 11.68
N LEU A 81 1.15 1.53 11.21
CA LEU A 81 2.38 1.87 11.91
C LEU A 81 2.90 3.17 11.28
N ALA A 82 3.14 4.20 12.08
CA ALA A 82 3.73 5.44 11.59
C ALA A 82 4.92 5.81 12.47
N TRP A 83 6.09 5.98 11.86
CA TRP A 83 7.32 6.43 12.47
C TRP A 83 7.59 7.85 11.99
N ILE A 84 7.40 8.84 12.86
CA ILE A 84 7.34 10.25 12.51
C ILE A 84 8.33 11.09 13.30
N ALA A 85 8.97 12.04 12.62
CA ALA A 85 9.88 12.99 13.23
C ALA A 85 9.10 14.05 14.03
N THR A 86 9.44 14.22 15.31
CA THR A 86 8.73 15.12 16.23
C THR A 86 9.60 16.20 16.85
N GLY A 87 10.92 16.13 16.69
CA GLY A 87 11.84 17.17 17.17
C GLY A 87 11.72 18.46 16.36
N PRO A 88 12.18 19.60 16.91
CA PRO A 88 12.09 20.90 16.23
C PRO A 88 13.11 21.08 15.10
N ASP A 89 14.16 20.26 15.05
CA ASP A 89 15.17 20.33 14.00
C ASP A 89 14.64 19.68 12.72
N LEU A 90 14.58 20.46 11.64
CA LEU A 90 14.05 20.02 10.35
C LEU A 90 15.04 19.19 9.53
N GLU A 91 16.33 19.30 9.80
CA GLU A 91 17.38 18.60 9.06
C GLU A 91 17.81 17.32 9.79
N GLN A 92 17.93 17.39 11.11
CA GLN A 92 18.35 16.28 11.97
C GLN A 92 17.42 16.16 13.19
N PRO A 93 16.19 15.71 12.99
CA PRO A 93 15.24 15.62 14.10
C PRO A 93 15.76 14.69 15.20
N ALA A 94 15.98 15.24 16.38
CA ALA A 94 16.51 14.53 17.54
C ALA A 94 15.52 13.54 18.15
N SER A 95 14.24 13.66 17.83
CA SER A 95 13.19 12.81 18.37
C SER A 95 12.25 12.26 17.30
N TRP A 96 11.87 11.01 17.47
CA TRP A 96 10.96 10.27 16.63
C TRP A 96 9.90 9.60 17.49
N ARG A 97 8.72 9.44 16.94
CA ARG A 97 7.60 8.80 17.62
C ARG A 97 6.99 7.71 16.77
N LEU A 98 6.73 6.58 17.41
CA LEU A 98 5.90 5.52 16.86
C LEU A 98 4.43 5.80 17.22
N ASP A 99 3.58 5.83 16.21
CA ASP A 99 2.13 5.86 16.34
C ASP A 99 1.55 4.60 15.71
N VAL A 100 0.81 3.82 16.51
CA VAL A 100 0.19 2.57 16.08
C VAL A 100 -1.31 2.67 16.28
N THR A 101 -2.07 2.49 15.21
CA THR A 101 -3.54 2.61 15.25
C THR A 101 -4.22 1.52 14.43
N VAL A 102 -5.31 0.97 14.97
CA VAL A 102 -6.22 0.09 14.25
C VAL A 102 -7.40 0.91 13.72
N ARG A 103 -7.71 0.76 12.44
CA ARG A 103 -8.73 1.55 11.75
C ARG A 103 -9.65 0.67 10.92
N PRO A 104 -10.92 1.03 10.76
CA PRO A 104 -11.80 0.35 9.82
C PRO A 104 -11.25 0.47 8.38
N ILE A 105 -11.47 -0.57 7.58
CA ILE A 105 -11.18 -0.49 6.15
C ILE A 105 -12.26 0.37 5.51
N PRO A 106 -11.90 1.42 4.72
CA PRO A 106 -12.89 2.27 4.08
C PRO A 106 -13.84 1.45 3.19
N GLU A 107 -15.13 1.76 3.22
CA GLU A 107 -16.15 1.09 2.39
C GLU A 107 -15.79 1.13 0.90
N SER A 108 -15.25 2.26 0.43
CA SER A 108 -14.78 2.40 -0.96
C SER A 108 -13.62 1.43 -1.29
N THR A 109 -12.82 1.01 -0.31
CA THR A 109 -11.79 -0.01 -0.49
C THR A 109 -12.40 -1.41 -0.54
N LEU A 110 -13.39 -1.70 0.29
CA LEU A 110 -14.12 -2.97 0.25
C LEU A 110 -14.91 -3.13 -1.04
N ALA A 111 -15.62 -2.10 -1.47
CA ALA A 111 -16.43 -2.11 -2.69
C ALA A 111 -15.61 -2.44 -3.95
N ARG A 112 -14.38 -1.92 -4.06
CA ARG A 112 -13.52 -2.19 -5.22
C ARG A 112 -12.87 -3.59 -5.24
N ARG A 113 -13.04 -4.40 -4.19
CA ARG A 113 -12.48 -5.77 -4.16
C ARG A 113 -13.09 -6.72 -5.18
N THR A 114 -14.25 -6.39 -5.73
CA THR A 114 -14.87 -7.15 -6.83
C THR A 114 -14.38 -6.74 -8.23
N GLY A 115 -13.73 -5.59 -8.33
CA GLY A 115 -13.20 -5.01 -9.56
C GLY A 115 -12.98 -3.51 -9.40
N SER A 116 -11.94 -2.99 -10.02
CA SER A 116 -11.55 -1.58 -9.91
C SER A 116 -11.55 -0.90 -11.28
N ARG A 117 -12.14 0.28 -11.36
CA ARG A 117 -12.05 1.17 -12.53
C ARG A 117 -10.86 2.10 -12.34
N ALA A 118 -9.89 1.99 -13.21
CA ALA A 118 -8.67 2.77 -13.15
C ALA A 118 -8.74 3.99 -14.08
N VAL A 119 -8.09 5.08 -13.65
CA VAL A 119 -7.99 6.33 -14.43
C VAL A 119 -6.52 6.71 -14.54
N THR A 120 -6.07 6.99 -15.75
CA THR A 120 -4.73 7.48 -16.02
C THR A 120 -4.54 8.88 -15.43
N LEU A 121 -3.51 9.06 -14.62
CA LEU A 121 -3.12 10.36 -14.10
C LEU A 121 -2.12 11.04 -15.04
N ARG A 122 -2.10 12.37 -15.02
CA ARG A 122 -1.12 13.15 -15.78
C ARG A 122 0.30 12.82 -15.26
N ALA A 123 1.27 12.75 -16.16
CA ALA A 123 2.65 12.39 -15.85
C ALA A 123 3.38 13.41 -14.96
N ASP A 124 2.87 14.64 -14.83
CA ASP A 124 3.38 15.66 -13.92
C ASP A 124 2.97 15.45 -12.45
N LEU A 125 1.93 14.64 -12.21
CA LEU A 125 1.54 14.24 -10.86
C LEU A 125 2.29 12.95 -10.50
N ARG A 126 3.34 13.08 -9.71
CA ARG A 126 4.19 11.96 -9.28
C ARG A 126 4.49 12.03 -7.79
N ARG A 127 4.83 10.89 -7.20
CA ARG A 127 5.42 10.85 -5.87
C ARG A 127 6.88 11.27 -5.94
N ASP A 128 7.34 12.08 -5.00
CA ASP A 128 8.72 12.61 -5.00
C ASP A 128 9.74 11.46 -4.85
N THR A 129 9.44 10.49 -4.00
CA THR A 129 10.27 9.31 -3.76
C THR A 129 9.37 8.08 -3.88
N PRO A 130 9.14 7.58 -5.11
CA PRO A 130 8.10 6.55 -5.35
C PRO A 130 8.40 5.22 -4.66
N ASP A 131 9.66 4.88 -4.45
CA ASP A 131 10.11 3.65 -3.78
C ASP A 131 10.10 3.73 -2.23
N VAL A 132 9.66 4.86 -1.68
CA VAL A 132 9.57 5.10 -0.22
C VAL A 132 8.13 5.26 0.23
N LYS A 133 7.77 4.55 1.30
CA LYS A 133 6.45 4.68 1.93
C LYS A 133 6.47 5.78 2.99
N SER A 134 6.61 7.03 2.53
CA SER A 134 6.68 8.23 3.38
C SER A 134 5.31 8.83 3.66
N THR A 135 5.24 9.72 4.64
CA THR A 135 4.04 10.52 4.94
C THR A 135 3.81 11.68 3.97
N SER A 136 4.75 11.98 3.07
CA SER A 136 4.57 12.90 1.92
C SER A 136 3.59 12.31 0.90
N TYR A 137 2.29 12.32 1.21
CA TYR A 137 1.28 11.55 0.49
C TYR A 137 0.36 12.41 -0.39
N PHE A 138 0.72 13.67 -0.63
CA PHE A 138 -0.09 14.62 -1.40
C PHE A 138 -0.44 14.10 -2.80
N ALA A 139 0.55 13.63 -3.57
CA ALA A 139 0.32 13.14 -4.94
C ALA A 139 -0.68 11.98 -4.98
N ALA A 140 -0.58 11.04 -4.02
CA ALA A 140 -1.51 9.92 -3.92
C ALA A 140 -2.95 10.37 -3.60
N VAL A 141 -3.12 11.29 -2.65
CA VAL A 141 -4.43 11.84 -2.27
C VAL A 141 -5.02 12.65 -3.42
N ALA A 142 -4.23 13.53 -4.06
CA ALA A 142 -4.66 14.31 -5.21
C ALA A 142 -5.05 13.42 -6.40
N GLY A 143 -4.22 12.43 -6.72
CA GLY A 143 -4.47 11.47 -7.79
C GLY A 143 -5.74 10.66 -7.58
N LEU A 144 -5.97 10.14 -6.37
CA LEU A 144 -7.22 9.43 -6.06
C LEU A 144 -8.45 10.33 -6.18
N ARG A 145 -8.33 11.61 -5.77
CA ARG A 145 -9.41 12.60 -5.90
C ARG A 145 -9.72 12.90 -7.36
N ILE A 146 -8.71 13.02 -8.22
CA ILE A 146 -8.86 13.20 -9.67
C ILE A 146 -9.57 11.98 -10.27
N ALA A 147 -9.09 10.77 -9.97
CA ALA A 147 -9.67 9.53 -10.46
C ALA A 147 -11.16 9.41 -10.09
N ARG A 148 -11.52 9.70 -8.84
CA ARG A 148 -12.92 9.66 -8.38
C ARG A 148 -13.82 10.65 -9.10
N ARG A 149 -13.33 11.85 -9.39
CA ARG A 149 -14.08 12.84 -10.18
C ARG A 149 -14.30 12.38 -11.62
N ALA A 150 -13.40 11.58 -12.16
CA ALA A 150 -13.52 10.95 -13.47
C ALA A 150 -14.31 9.62 -13.44
N GLY A 151 -14.96 9.28 -12.33
CA GLY A 151 -15.75 8.07 -12.18
C GLY A 151 -14.95 6.78 -11.93
N GLY A 152 -13.65 6.89 -11.63
CA GLY A 152 -12.78 5.77 -11.28
C GLY A 152 -12.70 5.49 -9.79
N ASP A 153 -12.13 4.35 -9.48
CA ASP A 153 -11.93 3.86 -8.11
C ASP A 153 -10.45 4.00 -7.69
N GLU A 154 -9.53 4.05 -8.67
CA GLU A 154 -8.09 4.19 -8.47
C GLU A 154 -7.46 5.05 -9.58
N GLY A 155 -6.48 5.88 -9.22
CA GLY A 155 -5.67 6.62 -10.17
C GLY A 155 -4.34 5.92 -10.43
N LEU A 156 -3.92 5.84 -11.69
CA LEU A 156 -2.65 5.23 -12.08
C LEU A 156 -1.62 6.29 -12.42
N PHE A 157 -0.50 6.30 -11.71
CA PHE A 157 0.65 7.11 -12.03
C PHE A 157 1.35 6.61 -13.29
N THR A 158 1.86 7.55 -14.08
CA THR A 158 2.61 7.26 -15.30
C THR A 158 4.00 7.87 -15.26
N ALA A 159 4.93 7.23 -15.92
CA ALA A 159 6.25 7.77 -16.23
C ALA A 159 6.15 8.84 -17.34
N PRO A 160 7.22 9.65 -17.58
CA PRO A 160 7.23 10.65 -18.64
C PRO A 160 7.03 10.10 -20.05
N ASP A 161 7.38 8.85 -20.29
CA ASP A 161 7.17 8.13 -21.57
C ASP A 161 5.73 7.58 -21.72
N GLY A 162 4.86 7.80 -20.73
CA GLY A 162 3.49 7.34 -20.71
C GLY A 162 3.31 5.89 -20.24
N SER A 163 4.37 5.18 -19.86
CA SER A 163 4.23 3.86 -19.24
C SER A 163 3.65 3.98 -17.82
N TYR A 164 2.84 2.98 -17.44
CA TYR A 164 2.20 2.97 -16.12
C TYR A 164 3.15 2.42 -15.05
N LEU A 165 3.05 2.98 -13.85
CA LEU A 165 3.91 2.65 -12.72
C LEU A 165 3.16 1.90 -11.62
N GLU A 166 2.26 2.60 -10.95
CA GLU A 166 1.50 2.09 -9.81
C GLU A 166 0.17 2.84 -9.64
N GLY A 167 -0.71 2.36 -8.78
CA GLY A 167 -1.88 3.10 -8.33
C GLY A 167 -1.56 4.09 -7.21
N THR A 168 -2.50 5.00 -6.90
CA THR A 168 -2.30 5.98 -5.82
C THR A 168 -2.13 5.34 -4.44
N SER A 169 -2.69 4.13 -4.27
CA SER A 169 -2.61 3.37 -3.02
C SER A 169 -2.35 1.87 -3.21
N THR A 170 -2.10 1.45 -4.44
CA THR A 170 -1.96 0.05 -4.86
C THR A 170 -0.78 -0.12 -5.80
N SER A 171 -0.23 -1.32 -5.88
CA SER A 171 0.66 -1.71 -6.97
C SER A 171 -0.14 -2.17 -8.16
N LEU A 172 0.40 -1.96 -9.34
CA LEU A 172 -0.16 -2.35 -10.62
C LEU A 172 0.60 -3.55 -11.18
N ILE A 173 -0.11 -4.58 -11.58
CA ILE A 173 0.42 -5.77 -12.26
C ILE A 173 -0.37 -5.95 -13.55
N ALA A 174 0.32 -6.12 -14.68
CA ALA A 174 -0.28 -6.53 -15.94
C ALA A 174 -0.27 -8.06 -16.08
N TRP A 175 -1.17 -8.60 -16.90
CA TRP A 175 -1.26 -10.01 -17.20
C TRP A 175 -0.82 -10.25 -18.65
N ASN A 176 0.45 -10.59 -18.83
CA ASN A 176 1.07 -10.73 -20.15
C ASN A 176 1.06 -12.20 -20.61
N GLY A 177 0.02 -12.63 -21.32
CA GLY A 177 -0.06 -13.98 -21.90
C GLY A 177 -0.04 -15.13 -20.88
N GLY A 178 -0.39 -14.87 -19.62
CA GLY A 178 -0.34 -15.86 -18.53
C GLY A 178 0.76 -15.58 -17.50
N THR A 179 1.75 -14.77 -17.84
CA THR A 179 2.80 -14.32 -16.91
C THR A 179 2.45 -12.93 -16.36
N PRO A 180 2.50 -12.73 -15.03
CA PRO A 180 2.38 -11.40 -14.46
C PRO A 180 3.56 -10.52 -14.87
N ALA A 181 3.31 -9.23 -15.06
CA ALA A 181 4.33 -8.24 -15.38
C ALA A 181 4.16 -6.97 -14.55
N ARG A 182 5.25 -6.32 -14.18
CA ARG A 182 5.27 -5.06 -13.43
C ARG A 182 6.20 -4.04 -14.07
N ALA A 183 6.05 -2.78 -13.67
CA ALA A 183 7.00 -1.74 -14.05
C ALA A 183 8.39 -2.05 -13.46
N PRO A 184 9.47 -1.89 -14.23
CA PRO A 184 10.83 -2.21 -13.78
C PRO A 184 11.35 -1.27 -12.69
N SER A 185 10.80 -0.06 -12.60
CA SER A 185 11.17 0.96 -11.60
C SER A 185 10.09 2.02 -11.45
N GLY A 186 10.27 2.95 -10.52
CA GLY A 186 9.38 4.11 -10.37
C GLY A 186 8.11 3.84 -9.55
N ALA A 187 8.00 2.67 -8.94
CA ALA A 187 6.88 2.27 -8.08
C ALA A 187 7.37 1.81 -6.70
N LEU A 188 6.48 1.84 -5.72
CA LEU A 188 6.76 1.33 -4.38
C LEU A 188 6.94 -0.20 -4.42
N PRO A 189 8.04 -0.76 -3.85
CA PRO A 189 8.15 -2.18 -3.62
C PRO A 189 7.01 -2.69 -2.73
N SER A 190 6.01 -3.31 -3.34
CA SER A 190 4.78 -3.70 -2.66
C SER A 190 4.92 -5.06 -2.02
N VAL A 191 4.64 -5.14 -0.72
CA VAL A 191 4.60 -6.40 0.04
C VAL A 191 3.53 -7.34 -0.52
N THR A 192 2.33 -6.84 -0.77
CA THR A 192 1.22 -7.66 -1.29
C THR A 192 1.47 -8.12 -2.71
N ALA A 193 2.02 -7.25 -3.58
CA ALA A 193 2.36 -7.65 -4.95
C ALA A 193 3.50 -8.68 -4.98
N ALA A 194 4.53 -8.51 -4.16
CA ALA A 194 5.61 -9.49 -4.06
C ALA A 194 5.08 -10.88 -3.64
N ALA A 195 4.18 -10.93 -2.65
CA ALA A 195 3.53 -12.17 -2.24
C ALA A 195 2.62 -12.78 -3.33
N PHE A 196 1.98 -11.95 -4.16
CA PHE A 196 1.18 -12.42 -5.30
C PHE A 196 2.05 -12.99 -6.42
N LEU A 197 3.19 -12.34 -6.69
CA LEU A 197 4.07 -12.66 -7.80
C LEU A 197 4.91 -13.92 -7.54
N GLU A 198 5.32 -14.14 -6.29
CA GLU A 198 6.16 -15.27 -5.86
C GLU A 198 7.48 -15.36 -6.66
N GLY A 199 7.97 -14.22 -7.19
CA GLY A 199 9.19 -14.13 -7.98
C GLY A 199 9.07 -14.65 -9.43
N GLY A 200 7.83 -14.84 -9.90
CA GLY A 200 7.55 -15.31 -11.28
C GLY A 200 6.93 -14.21 -12.14
N GLU A 201 7.61 -13.06 -12.27
CA GLU A 201 7.13 -11.92 -13.06
C GLU A 201 8.14 -11.41 -14.07
N ASP A 202 7.64 -10.74 -15.10
CA ASP A 202 8.44 -9.99 -16.06
C ASP A 202 8.53 -8.51 -15.65
N ASP A 203 9.72 -7.91 -15.74
CA ASP A 203 9.90 -6.46 -15.64
C ASP A 203 9.80 -5.84 -17.02
N VAL A 204 8.65 -5.22 -17.33
CA VAL A 204 8.41 -4.59 -18.63
C VAL A 204 7.70 -3.24 -18.50
N PRO A 205 7.88 -2.31 -19.44
CA PRO A 205 7.06 -1.10 -19.50
C PRO A 205 5.57 -1.45 -19.63
N LEU A 206 4.75 -1.01 -18.68
CA LEU A 206 3.33 -1.27 -18.68
C LEU A 206 2.62 -0.27 -19.59
N THR A 207 2.04 -0.73 -20.70
CA THR A 207 1.31 0.10 -21.65
C THR A 207 -0.20 -0.03 -21.49
N ALA A 208 -0.99 0.96 -21.94
CA ALA A 208 -2.45 0.88 -21.94
C ALA A 208 -2.97 -0.36 -22.68
N ALA A 209 -2.32 -0.73 -23.79
CA ALA A 209 -2.68 -1.91 -24.57
C ALA A 209 -2.46 -3.21 -23.78
N LEU A 210 -1.37 -3.29 -23.00
CA LEU A 210 -1.09 -4.42 -22.13
C LEU A 210 -2.10 -4.49 -20.98
N LEU A 211 -2.38 -3.37 -20.29
CA LEU A 211 -3.32 -3.32 -19.18
C LEU A 211 -4.76 -3.70 -19.59
N ARG A 212 -5.19 -3.28 -20.79
CA ARG A 212 -6.52 -3.64 -21.31
C ARG A 212 -6.70 -5.11 -21.63
N ARG A 213 -5.62 -5.86 -21.84
CA ARG A 213 -5.65 -7.31 -22.04
C ARG A 213 -5.73 -8.10 -20.72
N GLY A 214 -5.42 -7.45 -19.61
CA GLY A 214 -5.52 -7.97 -18.26
C GLY A 214 -4.62 -7.21 -17.33
N ALA A 215 -5.17 -6.72 -16.24
CA ALA A 215 -4.42 -6.07 -15.18
C ALA A 215 -5.10 -6.25 -13.84
N LEU A 216 -4.32 -6.18 -12.77
CA LEU A 216 -4.80 -6.21 -11.42
C LEU A 216 -4.06 -5.20 -10.54
N LEU A 217 -4.70 -4.82 -9.46
CA LEU A 217 -4.14 -3.97 -8.40
C LEU A 217 -3.90 -4.81 -7.16
N CYS A 218 -2.81 -4.54 -6.45
CA CYS A 218 -2.48 -5.19 -5.18
C CYS A 218 -2.25 -4.17 -4.08
N GLY A 219 -2.78 -4.44 -2.89
CA GLY A 219 -2.53 -3.63 -1.69
C GLY A 219 -3.01 -4.34 -0.44
N SER A 220 -2.44 -4.01 0.72
CA SER A 220 -2.71 -4.71 1.97
C SER A 220 -4.20 -4.75 2.32
N LEU A 221 -4.91 -3.64 2.17
CA LEU A 221 -6.35 -3.57 2.48
C LEU A 221 -7.25 -3.84 1.26
N THR A 222 -6.75 -3.59 0.06
CA THR A 222 -7.45 -3.84 -1.20
C THR A 222 -7.40 -5.33 -1.56
N LEU A 223 -6.37 -6.04 -1.14
CA LEU A 223 -5.98 -7.38 -1.60
C LEU A 223 -5.55 -7.35 -3.07
N ALA A 224 -5.74 -8.44 -3.82
CA ALA A 224 -5.58 -8.45 -5.27
C ALA A 224 -6.96 -8.29 -5.92
N VAL A 225 -7.10 -7.32 -6.85
CA VAL A 225 -8.37 -7.05 -7.53
C VAL A 225 -8.16 -6.79 -9.01
N PRO A 226 -9.04 -7.29 -9.91
CA PRO A 226 -8.91 -7.04 -11.33
C PRO A 226 -9.21 -5.59 -11.67
N VAL A 227 -8.51 -5.04 -12.66
CA VAL A 227 -8.88 -3.79 -13.33
C VAL A 227 -9.94 -4.13 -14.37
N VAL A 228 -11.16 -3.65 -14.17
CA VAL A 228 -12.30 -3.93 -15.06
C VAL A 228 -12.51 -2.86 -16.13
N ALA A 229 -11.97 -1.65 -15.91
CA ALA A 229 -11.97 -0.58 -16.90
C ALA A 229 -10.73 0.32 -16.71
N LEU A 230 -10.22 0.86 -17.81
CA LEU A 230 -9.17 1.88 -17.85
C LEU A 230 -9.65 3.07 -18.70
N ASP A 231 -9.72 4.25 -18.08
CA ASP A 231 -10.21 5.50 -18.69
C ASP A 231 -11.60 5.33 -19.34
N GLY A 232 -12.51 4.66 -18.64
CA GLY A 232 -13.86 4.38 -19.09
C GLY A 232 -13.98 3.24 -20.12
N ALA A 233 -12.88 2.78 -20.71
CA ALA A 233 -12.91 1.65 -21.64
C ALA A 233 -12.78 0.32 -20.87
N PRO A 234 -13.58 -0.71 -21.21
CA PRO A 234 -13.51 -2.00 -20.53
C PRO A 234 -12.16 -2.70 -20.74
N CYS A 235 -11.71 -3.40 -19.70
CA CYS A 235 -10.54 -4.27 -19.72
C CYS A 235 -10.98 -5.73 -19.75
N THR A 236 -10.18 -6.57 -20.42
CA THR A 236 -10.34 -8.02 -20.33
C THR A 236 -9.93 -8.48 -18.94
N VAL A 237 -10.68 -9.41 -18.36
CA VAL A 237 -10.33 -10.08 -17.10
C VAL A 237 -10.16 -11.57 -17.40
N PRO A 238 -8.92 -12.04 -17.69
CA PRO A 238 -8.68 -13.44 -18.02
C PRO A 238 -9.09 -14.38 -16.90
N GLU A 239 -9.67 -15.52 -17.23
CA GLU A 239 -10.12 -16.52 -16.25
C GLU A 239 -8.97 -17.00 -15.34
N ALA A 240 -7.81 -17.30 -15.93
CA ALA A 240 -6.64 -17.72 -15.16
C ALA A 240 -6.19 -16.66 -14.15
N MET A 241 -6.25 -15.36 -14.50
CA MET A 241 -5.99 -14.26 -13.58
C MET A 241 -7.04 -14.22 -12.45
N THR A 242 -8.31 -14.40 -12.79
CA THR A 242 -9.42 -14.42 -11.81
C THR A 242 -9.25 -15.55 -10.80
N VAL A 243 -8.91 -16.75 -11.26
CA VAL A 243 -8.65 -17.91 -10.40
C VAL A 243 -7.47 -17.61 -9.46
N ARG A 244 -6.35 -17.09 -9.99
CA ARG A 244 -5.17 -16.76 -9.18
C ARG A 244 -5.47 -15.67 -8.14
N ILE A 245 -6.20 -14.62 -8.50
CA ILE A 245 -6.65 -13.56 -7.58
C ILE A 245 -7.48 -14.14 -6.44
N ARG A 246 -8.48 -14.95 -6.76
CA ARG A 246 -9.36 -15.58 -5.78
C ARG A 246 -8.59 -16.46 -4.80
N ASP A 247 -7.70 -17.30 -5.31
CA ASP A 247 -6.93 -18.24 -4.49
C ASP A 247 -5.91 -17.51 -3.61
N PHE A 248 -5.26 -16.49 -4.14
CA PHE A 248 -4.37 -15.63 -3.38
C PHE A 248 -5.10 -14.88 -2.25
N ASN A 249 -6.22 -14.24 -2.55
CA ASN A 249 -6.99 -13.50 -1.55
C ASN A 249 -7.51 -14.43 -0.44
N ARG A 250 -7.97 -15.63 -0.81
CA ARG A 250 -8.38 -16.66 0.17
C ARG A 250 -7.21 -17.02 1.09
N ARG A 251 -6.01 -17.27 0.54
CA ARG A 251 -4.80 -17.56 1.34
C ARG A 251 -4.47 -16.40 2.29
N LEU A 252 -4.44 -15.16 1.81
CA LEU A 252 -4.18 -13.99 2.66
C LEU A 252 -5.14 -13.91 3.85
N LEU A 253 -6.42 -14.18 3.62
CA LEU A 253 -7.45 -14.06 4.64
C LEU A 253 -7.50 -15.24 5.62
N SER A 254 -7.09 -16.45 5.21
CA SER A 254 -7.30 -17.66 6.00
C SER A 254 -6.04 -18.45 6.39
N ASP A 255 -4.91 -18.26 5.69
CA ASP A 255 -3.69 -19.02 5.96
C ASP A 255 -2.92 -18.44 7.17
N PRO A 256 -2.79 -19.21 8.27
CA PRO A 256 -2.05 -18.75 9.44
C PRO A 256 -0.57 -18.49 9.16
N GLN A 257 0.02 -19.17 8.17
CA GLN A 257 1.44 -19.03 7.83
C GLN A 257 1.76 -17.71 7.14
N LEU A 258 0.74 -17.03 6.59
CA LEU A 258 0.89 -15.72 5.96
C LEU A 258 0.72 -14.55 6.93
N GLY A 259 0.94 -14.76 8.23
CA GLY A 259 0.85 -13.66 9.19
C GLY A 259 1.32 -14.04 10.58
N THR A 260 1.48 -13.02 11.41
CA THR A 260 1.92 -13.11 12.80
C THR A 260 0.76 -12.79 13.73
N MET A 261 0.60 -13.57 14.79
CA MET A 261 -0.36 -13.28 15.87
C MET A 261 0.20 -12.17 16.75
N LEU A 262 -0.51 -11.07 16.83
CA LEU A 262 -0.21 -9.94 17.69
C LEU A 262 -0.77 -10.14 19.10
#